data_519f42f84eae722ca27e90c9d5efffd8
#
_entry.id   519f42f84eae722ca27e90c9d5efffd8
#
_cell.length_a   1.000
_cell.length_b   1.000
_cell.length_c   1.000
_cell.angle_alpha   90.00
_cell.angle_beta   90.00
_cell.angle_gamma   90.00
#
_symmetry.space_group_name_H-M   'P 1'
#
loop_
_entity.id
_entity.type
_entity.pdbx_description
1 polymer ?
#
loop_
_entity_poly.entity_id
_entity_poly.type
_entity_poly.pdbx_seq_one_letter_code
_entity_poly.pdbx_strand_id
1 'polypeptide(L)'
;YLIRKTLKHSPHAFIAVTGCYAQTGMEQLKQRAGIDLIVGHQFKLDLPAYLPAIHELKKRSVPDIHHTKTMTRGDFDLPHFAEPDSTRALLKVQDGCSAMCSFCIIPFARGHERSRTFEDIQREVEVLAAQGYREVVLTGVNIGQYAHNGRDFCTLLRWLDQQPGLERIRISSIEPTTVSEEIL
;
A
#
# COMPACT_ATOMS: atom_id res chain seq x y z
N TYR A 1 19.09 -3.18 -10.94
CA TYR A 1 19.20 -2.57 -12.26
C TYR A 1 18.96 -1.06 -12.21
N LEU A 2 17.77 -0.59 -11.74
CA LEU A 2 17.38 0.83 -11.74
C LEU A 2 18.40 1.73 -11.00
N ILE A 3 18.82 1.40 -9.79
CA ILE A 3 19.81 2.17 -9.02
C ILE A 3 21.09 2.38 -9.85
N ARG A 4 21.64 1.30 -10.43
CA ARG A 4 22.86 1.40 -11.27
C ARG A 4 22.65 2.23 -12.53
N LYS A 5 21.46 2.13 -13.16
CA LYS A 5 21.12 2.93 -14.34
C LYS A 5 21.05 4.41 -13.95
N THR A 6 20.35 4.75 -12.87
CA THR A 6 20.24 6.15 -12.39
C THR A 6 21.61 6.73 -12.09
N LEU A 7 22.44 6.03 -11.33
CA LEU A 7 23.78 6.51 -10.96
C LEU A 7 24.74 6.66 -12.17
N LYS A 8 24.53 5.85 -13.24
CA LYS A 8 25.31 6.02 -14.48
C LYS A 8 24.97 7.33 -15.19
N HIS A 9 23.71 7.76 -15.17
CA HIS A 9 23.27 8.99 -15.84
C HIS A 9 23.33 10.21 -14.94
N SER A 10 23.19 10.02 -13.62
CA SER A 10 23.16 11.07 -12.61
C SER A 10 23.92 10.62 -11.37
N PRO A 11 25.27 10.71 -11.37
CA PRO A 11 26.13 10.18 -10.30
C PRO A 11 25.85 10.81 -8.92
N HIS A 12 25.34 12.04 -8.91
CA HIS A 12 25.04 12.79 -7.70
C HIS A 12 23.57 12.69 -7.25
N ALA A 13 22.75 11.89 -7.94
CA ALA A 13 21.35 11.72 -7.57
C ALA A 13 21.21 11.15 -6.16
N PHE A 14 20.36 11.75 -5.33
CA PHE A 14 19.95 11.18 -4.05
C PHE A 14 19.01 10.00 -4.31
N ILE A 15 19.34 8.83 -3.78
CA ILE A 15 18.61 7.59 -3.99
C ILE A 15 17.92 7.17 -2.69
N ALA A 16 16.60 7.31 -2.65
CA ALA A 16 15.76 6.74 -1.59
C ALA A 16 15.13 5.42 -2.07
N VAL A 17 15.19 4.39 -1.25
CA VAL A 17 14.61 3.06 -1.52
C VAL A 17 13.54 2.75 -0.48
N THR A 18 12.34 2.38 -0.95
CA THR A 18 11.23 1.99 -0.07
C THR A 18 10.43 0.82 -0.66
N GLY A 19 9.46 0.32 0.09
CA GLY A 19 8.54 -0.76 -0.33
C GLY A 19 8.94 -2.13 0.20
N CYS A 20 8.33 -3.19 -0.39
CA CYS A 20 8.46 -4.56 0.13
C CYS A 20 9.92 -5.04 0.17
N TYR A 21 10.72 -4.73 -0.85
CA TYR A 21 12.13 -5.15 -0.86
C TYR A 21 12.99 -4.37 0.16
N ALA A 22 12.65 -3.12 0.45
CA ALA A 22 13.28 -2.39 1.56
C ALA A 22 12.98 -3.04 2.92
N GLN A 23 11.87 -3.79 3.02
CA GLN A 23 11.52 -4.56 4.22
C GLN A 23 12.27 -5.89 4.30
N THR A 24 12.30 -6.66 3.23
CA THR A 24 12.80 -8.05 3.25
C THR A 24 14.26 -8.20 2.82
N GLY A 25 14.78 -7.25 2.04
CA GLY A 25 16.15 -7.24 1.49
C GLY A 25 17.08 -6.21 2.12
N MET A 26 16.86 -5.83 3.38
CA MET A 26 17.59 -4.76 4.06
C MET A 26 19.10 -4.97 4.05
N GLU A 27 19.57 -6.17 4.38
CA GLU A 27 21.01 -6.45 4.46
C GLU A 27 21.70 -6.34 3.09
N GLN A 28 21.00 -6.76 2.01
CA GLN A 28 21.51 -6.60 0.65
C GLN A 28 21.51 -5.13 0.21
N LEU A 29 20.53 -4.34 0.65
CA LEU A 29 20.47 -2.92 0.34
C LEU A 29 21.55 -2.11 1.05
N LYS A 30 21.84 -2.43 2.32
CA LYS A 30 22.94 -1.80 3.09
C LYS A 30 24.29 -1.94 2.41
N GLN A 31 24.54 -3.10 1.79
CA GLN A 31 25.81 -3.39 1.10
C GLN A 31 25.88 -2.77 -0.30
N ARG A 32 24.80 -2.20 -0.80
CA ARG A 32 24.74 -1.63 -2.15
C ARG A 32 25.16 -0.17 -2.14
N ALA A 33 26.27 0.11 -2.82
CA ALA A 33 26.76 1.49 -2.97
C ALA A 33 25.73 2.37 -3.70
N GLY A 34 25.66 3.62 -3.28
CA GLY A 34 24.89 4.65 -3.94
C GLY A 34 23.43 4.78 -3.51
N ILE A 35 22.99 4.11 -2.46
CA ILE A 35 21.73 4.36 -1.78
C ILE A 35 21.99 5.34 -0.63
N ASP A 36 21.14 6.35 -0.49
CA ASP A 36 21.29 7.41 0.50
C ASP A 36 20.27 7.31 1.64
N LEU A 37 19.09 6.71 1.35
CA LEU A 37 18.01 6.51 2.31
C LEU A 37 17.32 5.17 2.06
N ILE A 38 17.06 4.41 3.11
CA ILE A 38 16.27 3.18 3.05
C ILE A 38 15.11 3.29 4.05
N VAL A 39 13.88 3.20 3.55
CA VAL A 39 12.67 3.30 4.37
C VAL A 39 11.87 2.00 4.23
N GLY A 40 11.77 1.24 5.31
CA GLY A 40 11.00 0.01 5.38
C GLY A 40 9.51 0.21 5.07
N HIS A 41 8.80 -0.87 4.79
CA HIS A 41 7.40 -0.80 4.33
C HIS A 41 6.48 -0.12 5.33
N GLN A 42 6.72 -0.28 6.63
CA GLN A 42 5.92 0.35 7.68
C GLN A 42 5.90 1.89 7.60
N PHE A 43 7.03 2.47 7.20
CA PHE A 43 7.25 3.92 7.19
C PHE A 43 7.06 4.55 5.81
N LYS A 44 6.66 3.78 4.79
CA LYS A 44 6.62 4.28 3.40
C LYS A 44 5.67 5.46 3.19
N LEU A 45 4.58 5.53 3.95
CA LEU A 45 3.61 6.63 3.86
C LEU A 45 4.16 7.92 4.49
N ASP A 46 5.09 7.77 5.42
CA ASP A 46 5.77 8.87 6.10
C ASP A 46 7.09 9.25 5.39
N LEU A 47 7.35 8.71 4.19
CA LEU A 47 8.57 8.97 3.42
C LEU A 47 8.93 10.46 3.32
N PRO A 48 8.00 11.38 3.09
CA PRO A 48 8.31 12.81 3.07
C PRO A 48 8.97 13.33 4.35
N ALA A 49 8.64 12.76 5.52
CA ALA A 49 9.22 13.17 6.80
C ALA A 49 10.69 12.73 6.97
N TYR A 50 11.13 11.74 6.20
CA TYR A 50 12.51 11.21 6.22
C TYR A 50 13.39 11.83 5.13
N LEU A 51 12.80 12.54 4.17
CA LEU A 51 13.56 13.20 3.11
C LEU A 51 14.12 14.53 3.64
N PRO A 52 15.43 14.80 3.44
CA PRO A 52 15.97 16.13 3.66
C PRO A 52 15.28 17.17 2.77
N ALA A 53 15.37 18.42 3.14
CA ALA A 53 14.94 19.51 2.25
C ALA A 53 15.67 19.41 0.90
N ILE A 54 15.00 19.83 -0.20
CA ILE A 54 15.53 19.64 -1.57
C ILE A 54 16.95 20.18 -1.72
N HIS A 55 17.26 21.32 -1.11
CA HIS A 55 18.59 21.96 -1.16
C HIS A 55 19.64 21.25 -0.27
N GLU A 56 19.23 20.33 0.60
CA GLU A 56 20.09 19.55 1.49
C GLU A 56 20.31 18.12 0.98
N LEU A 57 19.67 17.74 -0.13
CA LEU A 57 19.82 16.44 -0.74
C LEU A 57 21.27 16.25 -1.23
N LYS A 58 22.08 15.56 -0.43
CA LYS A 58 23.47 15.24 -0.74
C LYS A 58 23.71 13.75 -0.73
N LYS A 59 24.58 13.30 -1.62
CA LYS A 59 25.04 11.92 -1.67
C LYS A 59 25.68 11.53 -0.34
N ARG A 60 25.32 10.35 0.16
CA ARG A 60 25.83 9.81 1.44
C ARG A 60 26.76 8.63 1.20
N SER A 61 27.76 8.49 2.03
CA SER A 61 28.67 7.32 2.04
C SER A 61 27.98 6.09 2.67
N VAL A 62 27.09 6.32 3.63
CA VAL A 62 26.29 5.29 4.30
C VAL A 62 24.82 5.72 4.25
N PRO A 63 23.90 4.81 3.87
CA PRO A 63 22.48 5.15 3.83
C PRO A 63 21.94 5.43 5.23
N ASP A 64 21.03 6.40 5.31
CA ASP A 64 20.13 6.53 6.46
C ASP A 64 19.06 5.44 6.41
N ILE A 65 18.72 4.84 7.57
CA ILE A 65 17.88 3.63 7.59
C ILE A 65 16.77 3.77 8.61
N HIS A 66 15.53 3.75 8.11
CA HIS A 66 14.31 3.69 8.91
C HIS A 66 13.61 2.35 8.65
N HIS A 67 13.83 1.40 9.55
CA HIS A 67 13.35 0.02 9.40
C HIS A 67 13.06 -0.63 10.75
N THR A 68 12.00 -1.43 10.79
CA THR A 68 11.69 -2.36 11.89
C THR A 68 11.57 -3.77 11.35
N LYS A 69 12.02 -4.77 12.12
CA LYS A 69 11.89 -6.18 11.72
C LYS A 69 10.44 -6.64 11.70
N THR A 70 9.61 -6.08 12.57
CA THR A 70 8.22 -6.47 12.75
C THR A 70 7.31 -5.32 12.32
N MET A 71 6.30 -5.64 11.53
CA MET A 71 5.25 -4.70 11.17
C MET A 71 4.27 -4.59 12.34
N THR A 72 4.25 -3.44 13.01
CA THR A 72 3.44 -3.19 14.21
C THR A 72 2.26 -2.26 13.96
N ARG A 73 2.15 -1.72 12.74
CA ARG A 73 1.10 -0.77 12.39
C ARG A 73 -0.25 -1.49 12.35
N GLY A 74 -1.22 -1.00 13.13
CA GLY A 74 -2.61 -1.45 13.13
C GLY A 74 -3.38 -1.04 11.88
N ASP A 75 -4.66 -0.81 12.02
CA ASP A 75 -5.51 -0.27 10.96
C ASP A 75 -4.91 1.01 10.36
N PHE A 76 -5.24 1.30 9.13
CA PHE A 76 -4.60 2.38 8.40
C PHE A 76 -5.62 3.19 7.61
N ASP A 77 -5.36 4.48 7.54
CA ASP A 77 -5.99 5.41 6.61
C ASP A 77 -5.03 5.74 5.47
N LEU A 78 -5.54 6.16 4.35
CA LEU A 78 -4.75 6.52 3.19
C LEU A 78 -5.04 7.95 2.76
N PRO A 79 -4.05 8.68 2.24
CA PRO A 79 -4.33 9.89 1.48
C PRO A 79 -5.22 9.52 0.28
N HIS A 80 -6.24 10.33 0.03
CA HIS A 80 -7.16 10.12 -1.08
C HIS A 80 -6.51 10.63 -2.37
N PHE A 81 -6.30 9.73 -3.32
CA PHE A 81 -5.77 10.06 -4.64
C PHE A 81 -6.72 9.57 -5.72
N ALA A 82 -7.25 10.52 -6.49
CA ALA A 82 -7.89 10.21 -7.75
C ALA A 82 -6.85 10.30 -8.87
N GLU A 83 -6.82 9.33 -9.76
CA GLU A 83 -6.01 9.39 -10.98
C GLU A 83 -6.82 10.13 -12.06
N PRO A 84 -6.46 11.37 -12.44
CA PRO A 84 -7.31 12.23 -13.27
C PRO A 84 -7.71 11.62 -14.63
N ASP A 85 -6.90 10.71 -15.18
CA ASP A 85 -7.09 10.13 -16.51
C ASP A 85 -7.64 8.69 -16.49
N SER A 86 -8.08 8.18 -15.33
CA SER A 86 -8.62 6.84 -15.21
C SER A 86 -10.14 6.84 -15.25
N THR A 87 -10.73 5.89 -16.00
CA THR A 87 -12.19 5.68 -16.03
C THR A 87 -12.71 4.93 -14.80
N ARG A 88 -11.81 4.41 -13.97
CA ARG A 88 -12.10 3.64 -12.75
C ARG A 88 -11.14 4.05 -11.64
N ALA A 89 -11.62 4.07 -10.41
CA ALA A 89 -10.83 4.37 -9.24
C ALA A 89 -10.32 3.12 -8.54
N LEU A 90 -9.09 3.15 -8.04
CA LEU A 90 -8.54 2.09 -7.19
C LEU A 90 -8.85 2.41 -5.73
N LEU A 91 -9.63 1.57 -5.09
CA LEU A 91 -10.01 1.71 -3.68
C LEU A 91 -9.28 0.65 -2.84
N LYS A 92 -8.21 1.02 -2.20
CA LYS A 92 -7.48 0.09 -1.33
C LYS A 92 -8.20 -0.06 0.01
N VAL A 93 -8.61 -1.28 0.34
CA VAL A 93 -9.39 -1.58 1.56
C VAL A 93 -8.63 -2.42 2.57
N GLN A 94 -7.58 -3.16 2.14
CA GLN A 94 -6.87 -4.12 2.97
C GLN A 94 -5.38 -4.17 2.60
N ASP A 95 -4.50 -4.51 3.55
CA ASP A 95 -3.07 -4.75 3.33
C ASP A 95 -2.55 -5.85 4.27
N GLY A 96 -1.46 -6.52 3.87
CA GLY A 96 -0.91 -7.64 4.62
C GLY A 96 -1.73 -8.92 4.47
N CYS A 97 -1.24 -10.03 5.05
CA CYS A 97 -1.92 -11.32 5.01
C CYS A 97 -1.36 -12.26 6.08
N SER A 98 -2.22 -13.00 6.77
CA SER A 98 -1.84 -14.00 7.80
C SER A 98 -1.91 -15.45 7.32
N ALA A 99 -2.13 -15.71 6.03
CA ALA A 99 -2.25 -17.08 5.51
C ALA A 99 -0.93 -17.87 5.55
N MET A 100 0.24 -17.20 5.65
CA MET A 100 1.57 -17.81 5.80
C MET A 100 1.88 -18.93 4.78
N CYS A 101 1.41 -18.77 3.54
CA CYS A 101 1.67 -19.74 2.47
C CYS A 101 3.19 -19.95 2.27
N SER A 102 3.63 -21.18 2.06
CA SER A 102 5.05 -21.58 2.05
C SER A 102 5.92 -20.85 1.01
N PHE A 103 5.32 -20.33 -0.07
CA PHE A 103 5.98 -19.60 -1.16
C PHE A 103 5.86 -18.09 -1.04
N CYS A 104 5.08 -17.58 -0.06
CA CYS A 104 4.67 -16.17 -0.05
C CYS A 104 5.52 -15.31 0.87
N ILE A 105 6.09 -14.23 0.34
CA ILE A 105 6.88 -13.25 1.09
C ILE A 105 6.01 -12.15 1.76
N ILE A 106 4.74 -12.06 1.43
CA ILE A 106 3.87 -10.94 1.85
C ILE A 106 3.80 -10.77 3.37
N PRO A 107 3.60 -11.83 4.19
CA PRO A 107 3.56 -11.68 5.64
C PRO A 107 4.83 -11.03 6.22
N PHE A 108 5.99 -11.32 5.62
CA PHE A 108 7.28 -10.75 6.03
C PHE A 108 7.52 -9.34 5.49
N ALA A 109 6.93 -9.03 4.33
CA ALA A 109 7.11 -7.74 3.67
C ALA A 109 6.10 -6.67 4.11
N ARG A 110 4.86 -7.09 4.39
CA ARG A 110 3.73 -6.20 4.68
C ARG A 110 3.09 -6.45 6.05
N GLY A 111 3.46 -7.55 6.73
CA GLY A 111 2.90 -7.96 8.00
C GLY A 111 1.57 -8.71 7.88
N HIS A 112 0.92 -8.92 9.02
CA HIS A 112 -0.40 -9.50 9.12
C HIS A 112 -1.46 -8.66 8.39
N GLU A 113 -2.63 -9.24 8.19
CA GLU A 113 -3.77 -8.53 7.61
C GLU A 113 -4.12 -7.30 8.44
N ARG A 114 -4.43 -6.23 7.76
CA ARG A 114 -4.88 -4.96 8.31
C ARG A 114 -5.96 -4.42 7.41
N SER A 115 -6.99 -3.89 8.02
CA SER A 115 -8.08 -3.27 7.30
C SER A 115 -7.96 -1.75 7.34
N ARG A 116 -8.39 -1.12 6.28
CA ARG A 116 -8.62 0.32 6.26
C ARG A 116 -9.87 0.62 7.07
N THR A 117 -9.90 1.73 7.78
CA THR A 117 -11.08 2.10 8.57
C THR A 117 -12.28 2.29 7.64
N PHE A 118 -13.45 1.85 8.08
CA PHE A 118 -14.67 1.92 7.27
C PHE A 118 -15.03 3.38 6.95
N GLU A 119 -14.85 4.24 7.91
CA GLU A 119 -15.11 5.68 7.84
C GLU A 119 -14.19 6.38 6.83
N ASP A 120 -12.95 5.92 6.69
CA ASP A 120 -12.02 6.47 5.70
C ASP A 120 -12.38 6.00 4.28
N ILE A 121 -12.81 4.73 4.14
CA ILE A 121 -13.34 4.22 2.87
C ILE A 121 -14.58 5.02 2.45
N GLN A 122 -15.47 5.32 3.38
CA GLN A 122 -16.69 6.10 3.10
C GLN A 122 -16.33 7.48 2.53
N ARG A 123 -15.43 8.21 3.21
CA ARG A 123 -14.98 9.53 2.74
C ARG A 123 -14.38 9.48 1.34
N GLU A 124 -13.57 8.46 1.03
CA GLU A 124 -12.98 8.34 -0.30
C GLU A 124 -14.04 8.05 -1.35
N VAL A 125 -14.97 7.15 -1.08
CA VAL A 125 -16.07 6.81 -2.02
C VAL A 125 -16.92 8.04 -2.32
N GLU A 126 -17.25 8.87 -1.32
CA GLU A 126 -17.97 10.13 -1.52
C GLU A 126 -17.19 11.09 -2.46
N VAL A 127 -15.87 11.22 -2.25
CA VAL A 127 -15.02 12.04 -3.11
C VAL A 127 -14.99 11.49 -4.54
N LEU A 128 -14.82 10.17 -4.70
CA LEU A 128 -14.77 9.53 -6.01
C LEU A 128 -16.10 9.67 -6.76
N ALA A 129 -17.23 9.47 -6.08
CA ALA A 129 -18.57 9.67 -6.65
C ALA A 129 -18.79 11.13 -7.09
N ALA A 130 -18.39 12.11 -6.26
CA ALA A 130 -18.45 13.53 -6.58
C ALA A 130 -17.56 13.91 -7.78
N GLN A 131 -16.48 13.21 -8.02
CA GLN A 131 -15.60 13.36 -9.19
C GLN A 131 -16.13 12.64 -10.44
N GLY A 132 -17.26 11.93 -10.35
CA GLY A 132 -17.92 11.25 -11.46
C GLY A 132 -17.39 9.85 -11.76
N TYR A 133 -16.60 9.23 -10.87
CA TYR A 133 -16.22 7.83 -11.01
C TYR A 133 -17.44 6.92 -10.83
N ARG A 134 -17.69 6.05 -11.80
CA ARG A 134 -18.78 5.08 -11.79
C ARG A 134 -18.32 3.67 -11.47
N GLU A 135 -17.01 3.42 -11.52
CA GLU A 135 -16.40 2.12 -11.27
C GLU A 135 -15.31 2.22 -10.23
N VAL A 136 -15.37 1.37 -9.20
CA VAL A 136 -14.30 1.19 -8.22
C VAL A 136 -13.72 -0.22 -8.30
N VAL A 137 -12.41 -0.32 -8.16
CA VAL A 137 -11.68 -1.59 -8.05
C VAL A 137 -11.19 -1.73 -6.63
N LEU A 138 -11.77 -2.65 -5.87
CA LEU A 138 -11.32 -2.96 -4.52
C LEU A 138 -9.95 -3.62 -4.57
N THR A 139 -8.96 -3.06 -3.90
CA THR A 139 -7.58 -3.55 -3.92
C THR A 139 -7.09 -3.88 -2.51
N GLY A 140 -6.18 -4.84 -2.45
CA GLY A 140 -5.55 -5.32 -1.22
C GLY A 140 -4.58 -6.45 -1.51
N VAL A 141 -4.31 -7.25 -0.51
CA VAL A 141 -3.54 -8.51 -0.63
C VAL A 141 -4.49 -9.70 -0.67
N ASN A 142 -5.35 -9.81 0.33
CA ASN A 142 -6.48 -10.75 0.38
C ASN A 142 -7.68 -9.98 0.95
N ILE A 143 -8.45 -9.35 0.07
CA ILE A 143 -9.51 -8.42 0.48
C ILE A 143 -10.66 -9.11 1.20
N GLY A 144 -10.83 -10.43 1.02
CA GLY A 144 -11.80 -11.22 1.78
C GLY A 144 -11.51 -11.28 3.29
N GLN A 145 -10.29 -10.91 3.72
CA GLN A 145 -9.92 -10.76 5.13
C GLN A 145 -10.24 -9.37 5.70
N TYR A 146 -10.95 -8.52 4.95
CA TYR A 146 -11.34 -7.21 5.46
C TYR A 146 -12.21 -7.36 6.71
N ALA A 147 -11.82 -6.70 7.79
CA ALA A 147 -12.56 -6.65 9.04
C ALA A 147 -12.24 -5.34 9.79
N HIS A 148 -13.27 -4.53 10.09
CA HIS A 148 -13.11 -3.31 10.87
C HIS A 148 -14.35 -3.06 11.73
N ASN A 149 -14.18 -2.98 13.05
CA ASN A 149 -15.23 -2.69 14.02
C ASN A 149 -16.50 -3.56 13.82
N GLY A 150 -16.32 -4.87 13.65
CA GLY A 150 -17.42 -5.83 13.45
C GLY A 150 -18.05 -5.82 12.05
N ARG A 151 -17.52 -5.02 11.12
CA ARG A 151 -17.91 -5.00 9.70
C ARG A 151 -16.92 -5.83 8.91
N ASP A 152 -17.40 -6.82 8.19
CA ASP A 152 -16.64 -7.69 7.33
C ASP A 152 -16.67 -7.25 5.86
N PHE A 153 -16.07 -8.06 4.99
CA PHE A 153 -16.03 -7.77 3.56
C PHE A 153 -17.42 -7.77 2.92
N CYS A 154 -18.34 -8.66 3.35
CA CYS A 154 -19.73 -8.69 2.85
C CYS A 154 -20.46 -7.39 3.21
N THR A 155 -20.31 -6.94 4.45
CA THR A 155 -20.87 -5.67 4.91
C THR A 155 -20.35 -4.49 4.08
N LEU A 156 -19.05 -4.47 3.77
CA LEU A 156 -18.45 -3.45 2.91
C LEU A 156 -19.05 -3.49 1.49
N LEU A 157 -19.19 -4.68 0.89
CA LEU A 157 -19.75 -4.83 -0.45
C LEU A 157 -21.20 -4.36 -0.50
N ARG A 158 -22.05 -4.77 0.46
CA ARG A 158 -23.45 -4.34 0.53
C ARG A 158 -23.58 -2.83 0.67
N TRP A 159 -22.70 -2.22 1.46
CA TRP A 159 -22.69 -0.77 1.58
C TRP A 159 -22.27 -0.08 0.28
N LEU A 160 -21.22 -0.57 -0.40
CA LEU A 160 -20.76 -0.03 -1.68
C LEU A 160 -21.83 -0.14 -2.78
N ASP A 161 -22.57 -1.25 -2.82
CA ASP A 161 -23.64 -1.50 -3.80
C ASP A 161 -24.79 -0.48 -3.69
N GLN A 162 -24.97 0.11 -2.53
CA GLN A 162 -25.99 1.13 -2.27
C GLN A 162 -25.51 2.57 -2.53
N GLN A 163 -24.25 2.77 -2.93
CA GLN A 163 -23.73 4.13 -3.09
C GLN A 163 -24.20 4.77 -4.40
N PRO A 164 -24.85 5.95 -4.32
CA PRO A 164 -25.30 6.65 -5.52
C PRO A 164 -24.10 7.01 -6.41
N GLY A 165 -24.24 6.76 -7.70
CA GLY A 165 -23.22 7.07 -8.69
C GLY A 165 -22.19 5.96 -8.95
N LEU A 166 -22.08 4.95 -8.08
CA LEU A 166 -21.30 3.75 -8.38
C LEU A 166 -22.17 2.74 -9.16
N GLU A 167 -21.69 2.36 -10.34
CA GLU A 167 -22.39 1.41 -11.23
C GLU A 167 -21.69 0.05 -11.28
N ARG A 168 -20.40 -0.01 -10.84
CA ARG A 168 -19.62 -1.23 -10.89
C ARG A 168 -18.58 -1.31 -9.77
N ILE A 169 -18.57 -2.44 -9.10
CA ILE A 169 -17.56 -2.80 -8.11
C ILE A 169 -16.77 -3.98 -8.66
N ARG A 170 -15.44 -3.84 -8.75
CA ARG A 170 -14.55 -4.96 -9.08
C ARG A 170 -13.83 -5.44 -7.84
N ILE A 171 -13.86 -6.74 -7.64
CA ILE A 171 -13.12 -7.44 -6.59
C ILE A 171 -11.80 -7.89 -7.21
N SER A 172 -10.66 -7.50 -6.62
CA SER A 172 -9.34 -7.94 -7.10
C SER A 172 -8.84 -9.19 -6.33
N SER A 173 -7.76 -9.10 -5.64
CA SER A 173 -7.07 -10.21 -4.96
C SER A 173 -7.89 -10.76 -3.79
N ILE A 174 -8.62 -11.84 -4.03
CA ILE A 174 -9.37 -12.58 -3.01
C ILE A 174 -9.01 -14.06 -3.08
N GLU A 175 -8.78 -14.68 -1.91
CA GLU A 175 -8.53 -16.12 -1.82
C GLU A 175 -9.86 -16.91 -1.76
N PRO A 176 -9.98 -18.05 -2.43
CA PRO A 176 -11.21 -18.86 -2.42
C PRO A 176 -11.70 -19.20 -1.01
N THR A 177 -10.77 -19.40 -0.08
CA THR A 177 -11.10 -19.72 1.32
C THR A 177 -11.77 -18.59 2.09
N THR A 178 -11.74 -17.36 1.55
CA THR A 178 -12.36 -16.17 2.14
C THR A 178 -13.63 -15.74 1.39
N VAL A 179 -14.02 -16.49 0.35
CA VAL A 179 -15.28 -16.29 -0.36
C VAL A 179 -16.38 -17.09 0.36
N SER A 180 -17.28 -16.40 1.00
CA SER A 180 -18.49 -17.02 1.60
C SER A 180 -19.63 -17.09 0.61
N GLU A 181 -20.65 -17.92 0.90
CA GLU A 181 -21.90 -17.98 0.10
C GLU A 181 -22.61 -16.62 0.02
N GLU A 182 -22.41 -15.75 0.99
CA GLU A 182 -22.98 -14.40 1.00
C GLU A 182 -22.33 -13.43 -0.01
N ILE A 183 -21.12 -13.76 -0.50
CA ILE A 183 -20.41 -12.98 -1.53
C ILE A 183 -20.86 -13.39 -2.93
N LEU A 184 -21.35 -14.63 -3.09
CA LEU A 184 -21.83 -15.20 -4.35
C LEU A 184 -23.27 -14.82 -4.63
#